data_e7def6427e9b25138131f2e67bfd55e3
#
_entry.id   e7def6427e9b25138131f2e67bfd55e3
#
_cell.length_a   1.000
_cell.length_b   1.000
_cell.length_c   1.000
_cell.angle_alpha   90.00
_cell.angle_beta   90.00
_cell.angle_gamma   90.00
#
_symmetry.space_group_name_H-M   'P 1'
#
loop_
_entity.id
_entity.type
_entity.pdbx_description
1 polymer ?
#
loop_
_entity_poly.entity_id
_entity_poly.type
_entity_poly.pdbx_seq_one_letter_code
_entity_poly.pdbx_strand_id
1 'polypeptide(L)'
;MKGHPSKAPKAIWPDGTPRPMMPYTPAIKAGGWLFVSGHLASDYENGVAPAAVPANPNLESQLKLQSRYLLDNIAKTVSAAGMDISKDAVRIWQWFTSEYPTMEEFREGNTWPRISITDYLDSRNEHIKEPRPASTGMGIKELLVRDTIVEVDLMLIEDGESVGFPVPDGVPSPLAGYSPAIRRGDWVFLAGEIPVDWKGDFGSPTSYGEPSALAVEARTNPYVWYGSPIEKQTEYTLWKLAKIAEAAGTSLDRTVKADVYIGDPSDYDGMERVWKRWFPKDPPARCVIPYMGLGGKGSRVEIALTMLAGDSKLEKRTIHTDRAPRPFSHEPQAVKAGDFLFLSQQIAADEKGVLPPGMSRDPRYPYYGQPARAQMRYMLQNVAAICEAAGTSLDNIVRRACFHDDGKWFAESIDEWAAHFPGLKPCSTTMVLGGPMVVPGAHTLLDLIAYCPD
;
A
#
# COMPACT_ATOMS: atom_id res chain seq x y z
N MET A 1 -5.10 6.24 41.28
CA MET A 1 -4.92 6.61 39.84
C MET A 1 -4.48 5.34 39.13
N LYS A 2 -5.34 4.71 38.34
CA LYS A 2 -4.92 3.66 37.44
C LYS A 2 -4.23 4.37 36.29
N GLY A 3 -2.91 4.24 36.18
CA GLY A 3 -2.15 4.78 35.07
C GLY A 3 -2.74 4.25 33.76
N HIS A 4 -3.12 5.14 32.86
CA HIS A 4 -3.43 4.74 31.50
C HIS A 4 -2.22 3.99 30.94
N PRO A 5 -2.41 2.80 30.31
CA PRO A 5 -1.29 2.12 29.66
C PRO A 5 -0.66 3.08 28.64
N SER A 6 0.67 3.13 28.66
CA SER A 6 1.43 3.96 27.72
C SER A 6 0.99 3.65 26.29
N LYS A 7 0.50 4.67 25.58
CA LYS A 7 0.16 4.57 24.16
C LYS A 7 1.41 4.66 23.24
N ALA A 8 2.60 4.78 23.82
CA ALA A 8 3.86 4.82 23.08
C ALA A 8 4.09 3.55 22.25
N PRO A 9 4.84 3.63 21.15
CA PRO A 9 5.12 2.49 20.30
C PRO A 9 5.72 1.31 21.07
N LYS A 10 5.12 0.13 20.90
CA LYS A 10 5.55 -1.11 21.56
C LYS A 10 5.66 -2.21 20.51
N ALA A 11 6.84 -2.87 20.48
CA ALA A 11 7.08 -4.05 19.65
C ALA A 11 6.25 -5.24 20.16
N ILE A 12 5.64 -5.95 19.23
CA ILE A 12 4.93 -7.21 19.49
C ILE A 12 5.73 -8.34 18.83
N TRP A 13 6.14 -9.30 19.64
CA TRP A 13 6.88 -10.49 19.22
C TRP A 13 6.06 -11.73 19.60
N PRO A 14 5.33 -12.31 18.65
CA PRO A 14 4.50 -13.47 18.93
C PRO A 14 5.36 -14.71 19.18
N ASP A 15 4.90 -15.57 20.08
CA ASP A 15 5.47 -16.91 20.26
C ASP A 15 4.95 -17.86 19.17
N GLY A 16 5.79 -18.80 18.76
CA GLY A 16 5.42 -19.85 17.80
C GLY A 16 5.22 -19.36 16.35
N THR A 17 5.81 -18.21 16.02
CA THR A 17 5.94 -17.75 14.64
C THR A 17 7.41 -17.66 14.24
N PRO A 18 7.73 -17.83 12.95
CA PRO A 18 9.09 -17.64 12.45
C PRO A 18 9.60 -16.23 12.77
N ARG A 19 10.85 -16.13 13.19
CA ARG A 19 11.48 -14.83 13.44
C ARG A 19 12.15 -14.29 12.18
N PRO A 20 11.77 -13.09 11.71
CA PRO A 20 12.47 -12.48 10.60
C PRO A 20 13.92 -12.17 10.96
N MET A 21 14.84 -12.47 10.08
CA MET A 21 16.25 -12.10 10.22
C MET A 21 16.52 -10.64 9.80
N MET A 22 15.53 -9.98 9.18
CA MET A 22 15.60 -8.60 8.73
C MET A 22 15.37 -7.61 9.87
N PRO A 23 15.88 -6.37 9.77
CA PRO A 23 15.75 -5.36 10.83
C PRO A 23 14.35 -4.72 10.87
N TYR A 24 13.34 -5.51 11.17
CA TYR A 24 11.97 -5.03 11.39
C TYR A 24 11.28 -5.80 12.54
N THR A 25 10.18 -5.27 13.03
CA THR A 25 9.37 -5.87 14.08
C THR A 25 8.10 -6.49 13.47
N PRO A 26 7.67 -7.71 13.86
CA PRO A 26 6.47 -8.35 13.31
C PRO A 26 5.20 -7.51 13.44
N ALA A 27 5.03 -6.82 14.59
CA ALA A 27 3.98 -5.81 14.72
C ALA A 27 4.37 -4.73 15.75
N ILE A 28 3.83 -3.52 15.55
CA ILE A 28 3.95 -2.40 16.49
C ILE A 28 2.57 -1.92 16.89
N LYS A 29 2.33 -1.85 18.21
CA LYS A 29 1.13 -1.24 18.78
C LYS A 29 1.46 0.18 19.25
N ALA A 30 0.72 1.17 18.77
CA ALA A 30 0.89 2.58 19.14
C ALA A 30 -0.45 3.33 19.01
N GLY A 31 -0.76 4.25 19.93
CA GLY A 31 -1.96 5.11 19.86
C GLY A 31 -3.30 4.36 19.75
N GLY A 32 -3.36 3.09 20.19
CA GLY A 32 -4.53 2.22 19.99
C GLY A 32 -4.60 1.53 18.63
N TRP A 33 -3.62 1.76 17.75
CA TRP A 33 -3.48 1.04 16.48
C TRP A 33 -2.45 -0.08 16.59
N LEU A 34 -2.64 -1.12 15.78
CA LEU A 34 -1.66 -2.16 15.53
C LEU A 34 -1.27 -2.14 14.06
N PHE A 35 0.00 -1.97 13.81
CA PHE A 35 0.62 -2.10 12.49
C PHE A 35 1.27 -3.48 12.43
N VAL A 36 0.93 -4.27 11.43
CA VAL A 36 1.47 -5.60 11.21
C VAL A 36 2.36 -5.57 9.98
N SER A 37 3.59 -6.02 10.10
CA SER A 37 4.54 -6.13 8.98
C SER A 37 4.05 -7.08 7.92
N GLY A 38 4.60 -6.98 6.73
CA GLY A 38 4.43 -7.97 5.67
C GLY A 38 4.79 -9.37 6.17
N HIS A 39 3.86 -10.31 6.01
CA HIS A 39 4.07 -11.71 6.31
C HIS A 39 4.12 -12.49 5.00
N LEU A 40 5.15 -13.30 4.89
CA LEU A 40 5.42 -14.22 3.80
C LEU A 40 5.18 -15.66 4.26
N ALA A 41 4.98 -16.57 3.33
CA ALA A 41 4.91 -17.99 3.61
C ALA A 41 6.31 -18.59 3.79
N SER A 42 7.09 -18.02 4.69
CA SER A 42 8.49 -18.41 4.96
C SER A 42 8.70 -18.75 6.43
N ASP A 43 9.59 -19.72 6.66
CA ASP A 43 10.15 -20.00 7.99
C ASP A 43 11.46 -19.23 8.23
N TYR A 44 11.94 -18.49 7.24
CA TYR A 44 13.21 -17.75 7.20
C TYR A 44 14.48 -18.61 7.33
N GLU A 45 14.36 -19.93 7.23
CA GLU A 45 15.47 -20.88 7.23
C GLU A 45 15.58 -21.60 5.90
N ASN A 46 14.44 -22.06 5.37
CA ASN A 46 14.38 -22.90 4.17
C ASN A 46 13.78 -22.20 2.95
N GLY A 47 13.44 -20.93 3.03
CA GLY A 47 12.71 -20.18 2.00
C GLY A 47 11.20 -20.29 2.23
N VAL A 48 10.45 -20.86 1.29
CA VAL A 48 9.03 -21.19 1.53
C VAL A 48 8.94 -22.25 2.62
N ALA A 49 8.14 -22.00 3.64
CA ALA A 49 7.96 -22.94 4.74
C ALA A 49 7.46 -24.30 4.22
N PRO A 50 7.98 -25.44 4.69
CA PRO A 50 7.56 -26.76 4.21
C PRO A 50 6.03 -26.99 4.28
N ALA A 51 5.35 -26.41 5.28
CA ALA A 51 3.89 -26.47 5.40
C ALA A 51 3.13 -25.64 4.33
N ALA A 52 3.82 -24.76 3.62
CA ALA A 52 3.27 -23.93 2.56
C ALA A 52 3.65 -24.38 1.14
N VAL A 53 4.34 -25.55 1.04
CA VAL A 53 4.71 -26.18 -0.22
C VAL A 53 3.70 -27.29 -0.52
N PRO A 54 3.05 -27.30 -1.72
CA PRO A 54 2.13 -28.36 -2.07
C PRO A 54 2.85 -29.70 -2.21
N ALA A 55 2.34 -30.74 -1.54
CA ALA A 55 2.86 -32.10 -1.69
C ALA A 55 2.60 -32.62 -3.12
N ASN A 56 1.50 -32.21 -3.72
CA ASN A 56 1.19 -32.50 -5.12
C ASN A 56 0.65 -31.20 -5.79
N PRO A 57 1.47 -30.52 -6.60
CA PRO A 57 1.07 -29.26 -7.23
C PRO A 57 -0.09 -29.37 -8.22
N ASN A 58 -0.46 -30.59 -8.64
CA ASN A 58 -1.63 -30.81 -9.49
C ASN A 58 -2.95 -30.89 -8.69
N LEU A 59 -2.88 -31.05 -7.38
CA LEU A 59 -4.06 -31.24 -6.51
C LEU A 59 -4.20 -30.14 -5.46
N GLU A 60 -3.12 -29.43 -5.16
CA GLU A 60 -3.07 -28.42 -4.10
C GLU A 60 -2.58 -27.08 -4.66
N SER A 61 -3.33 -26.03 -4.38
CA SER A 61 -2.95 -24.68 -4.79
C SER A 61 -1.82 -24.14 -3.91
N GLN A 62 -0.72 -23.77 -4.53
CA GLN A 62 0.39 -23.09 -3.84
C GLN A 62 -0.08 -21.79 -3.19
N LEU A 63 -0.90 -20.98 -3.89
CA LEU A 63 -1.45 -19.74 -3.36
C LEU A 63 -2.29 -19.98 -2.10
N LYS A 64 -3.11 -21.03 -2.10
CA LYS A 64 -3.94 -21.38 -0.94
C LYS A 64 -3.12 -21.75 0.27
N LEU A 65 -2.10 -22.60 0.09
CA LEU A 65 -1.22 -23.05 1.18
C LEU A 65 -0.38 -21.89 1.73
N GLN A 66 0.22 -21.10 0.85
CA GLN A 66 0.97 -19.92 1.27
C GLN A 66 0.10 -18.90 2.00
N SER A 67 -1.10 -18.66 1.49
CA SER A 67 -2.06 -17.74 2.12
C SER A 67 -2.49 -18.20 3.51
N ARG A 68 -2.80 -19.48 3.70
CA ARG A 68 -3.14 -20.04 5.01
C ARG A 68 -2.00 -19.89 6.00
N TYR A 69 -0.79 -20.29 5.59
CA TYR A 69 0.39 -20.23 6.45
C TYR A 69 0.66 -18.81 6.95
N LEU A 70 0.67 -17.82 6.05
CA LEU A 70 0.92 -16.44 6.45
C LEU A 70 -0.23 -15.85 7.29
N LEU A 71 -1.49 -16.17 6.98
CA LEU A 71 -2.64 -15.67 7.75
C LEU A 71 -2.71 -16.29 9.15
N ASP A 72 -2.33 -17.55 9.31
CA ASP A 72 -2.19 -18.18 10.63
C ASP A 72 -1.13 -17.46 11.48
N ASN A 73 0.01 -17.08 10.89
CA ASN A 73 1.07 -16.35 11.59
C ASN A 73 0.66 -14.90 11.88
N ILE A 74 -0.07 -14.25 10.99
CA ILE A 74 -0.66 -12.93 11.24
C ILE A 74 -1.66 -13.01 12.41
N ALA A 75 -2.55 -14.00 12.41
CA ALA A 75 -3.53 -14.18 13.50
C ALA A 75 -2.85 -14.36 14.88
N LYS A 76 -1.77 -15.16 14.95
CA LYS A 76 -0.95 -15.27 16.16
C LYS A 76 -0.32 -13.95 16.57
N THR A 77 0.20 -13.19 15.60
CA THR A 77 0.82 -11.87 15.83
C THR A 77 -0.20 -10.86 16.38
N VAL A 78 -1.39 -10.82 15.79
CA VAL A 78 -2.49 -9.96 16.26
C VAL A 78 -2.97 -10.37 17.65
N SER A 79 -3.11 -11.67 17.89
CA SER A 79 -3.50 -12.21 19.22
C SER A 79 -2.46 -11.87 20.30
N ALA A 80 -1.16 -11.91 19.98
CA ALA A 80 -0.10 -11.50 20.90
C ALA A 80 -0.17 -10.01 21.29
N ALA A 81 -0.80 -9.19 20.46
CA ALA A 81 -1.10 -7.78 20.76
C ALA A 81 -2.39 -7.60 21.59
N GLY A 82 -3.11 -8.67 21.90
CA GLY A 82 -4.40 -8.65 22.59
C GLY A 82 -5.57 -8.25 21.71
N MET A 83 -5.45 -8.41 20.39
CA MET A 83 -6.44 -8.03 19.39
C MET A 83 -6.93 -9.26 18.60
N ASP A 84 -7.99 -9.07 17.82
CA ASP A 84 -8.62 -10.10 17.00
C ASP A 84 -8.63 -9.67 15.52
N ILE A 85 -7.94 -10.43 14.68
CA ILE A 85 -7.84 -10.14 13.24
C ILE A 85 -9.21 -10.02 12.57
N SER A 86 -10.19 -10.81 13.03
CA SER A 86 -11.54 -10.84 12.45
C SER A 86 -12.40 -9.61 12.81
N LYS A 87 -12.09 -8.94 13.92
CA LYS A 87 -12.89 -7.83 14.46
C LYS A 87 -12.22 -6.48 14.30
N ASP A 88 -10.90 -6.46 14.47
CA ASP A 88 -10.16 -5.22 14.66
C ASP A 88 -9.45 -4.74 13.39
N ALA A 89 -9.34 -5.60 12.35
CA ALA A 89 -8.73 -5.23 11.08
C ALA A 89 -9.56 -4.18 10.34
N VAL A 90 -8.92 -3.07 9.96
CA VAL A 90 -9.56 -1.98 9.23
C VAL A 90 -8.99 -1.81 7.82
N ARG A 91 -7.75 -2.23 7.61
CA ARG A 91 -7.06 -2.13 6.33
C ARG A 91 -6.21 -3.36 6.09
N ILE A 92 -6.22 -3.89 4.85
CA ILE A 92 -5.39 -4.99 4.42
C ILE A 92 -4.80 -4.69 3.04
N TRP A 93 -3.49 -4.88 2.91
CA TRP A 93 -2.80 -4.89 1.63
C TRP A 93 -2.35 -6.31 1.30
N GLN A 94 -2.50 -6.69 0.04
CA GLN A 94 -2.07 -7.97 -0.48
C GLN A 94 -1.20 -7.74 -1.71
N TRP A 95 -0.02 -8.29 -1.70
CA TRP A 95 0.98 -8.16 -2.73
C TRP A 95 1.18 -9.52 -3.38
N PHE A 96 0.81 -9.63 -4.64
CA PHE A 96 0.89 -10.88 -5.39
C PHE A 96 1.97 -10.78 -6.45
N THR A 97 2.74 -11.86 -6.64
CA THR A 97 3.59 -11.92 -7.82
C THR A 97 2.72 -11.98 -9.08
N SER A 98 2.98 -11.09 -10.02
CA SER A 98 2.20 -11.00 -11.26
C SER A 98 2.50 -12.15 -12.19
N GLU A 99 1.45 -12.72 -12.77
CA GLU A 99 1.55 -13.68 -13.87
C GLU A 99 1.74 -12.90 -15.18
N TYR A 100 2.77 -13.24 -15.94
CA TYR A 100 2.98 -12.69 -17.26
C TYR A 100 2.15 -13.46 -18.28
N PRO A 101 1.67 -12.79 -19.35
CA PRO A 101 0.99 -13.47 -20.44
C PRO A 101 1.83 -14.57 -21.06
N THR A 102 1.22 -15.69 -21.41
CA THR A 102 1.85 -16.72 -22.23
C THR A 102 2.19 -16.18 -23.62
N MET A 103 3.05 -16.88 -24.36
CA MET A 103 3.36 -16.48 -25.75
C MET A 103 2.13 -16.53 -26.67
N GLU A 104 1.16 -17.39 -26.37
CA GLU A 104 -0.09 -17.46 -27.10
C GLU A 104 -0.96 -16.23 -26.82
N GLU A 105 -1.21 -15.94 -25.55
CA GLU A 105 -1.93 -14.74 -25.12
C GLU A 105 -1.26 -13.45 -25.63
N PHE A 106 0.09 -13.41 -25.62
CA PHE A 106 0.84 -12.26 -26.14
C PHE A 106 0.62 -12.08 -27.66
N ARG A 107 0.59 -13.17 -28.44
CA ARG A 107 0.30 -13.13 -29.88
C ARG A 107 -1.14 -12.68 -30.18
N GLU A 108 -2.05 -12.98 -29.27
CA GLU A 108 -3.44 -12.50 -29.33
C GLU A 108 -3.60 -11.03 -28.87
N GLY A 109 -2.50 -10.37 -28.53
CA GLY A 109 -2.48 -8.98 -28.12
C GLY A 109 -2.65 -8.74 -26.65
N ASN A 110 -2.65 -9.79 -25.81
CA ASN A 110 -2.65 -9.66 -24.38
C ASN A 110 -1.22 -9.45 -23.86
N THR A 111 -0.89 -8.20 -23.54
CA THR A 111 0.44 -7.83 -23.04
C THR A 111 0.46 -7.46 -21.56
N TRP A 112 -0.68 -7.62 -20.87
CA TRP A 112 -0.85 -7.11 -19.52
C TRP A 112 -0.58 -8.17 -18.46
N PRO A 113 0.31 -7.94 -17.49
CA PRO A 113 0.46 -8.81 -16.33
C PRO A 113 -0.83 -8.86 -15.51
N ARG A 114 -1.13 -10.00 -14.91
CA ARG A 114 -2.32 -10.21 -14.09
C ARG A 114 -1.97 -10.82 -12.74
N ILE A 115 -2.91 -10.72 -11.80
CA ILE A 115 -2.85 -11.40 -10.51
C ILE A 115 -3.98 -12.42 -10.41
N SER A 116 -3.70 -13.55 -9.76
CA SER A 116 -4.72 -14.53 -9.37
C SER A 116 -4.92 -14.43 -7.86
N ILE A 117 -6.18 -14.25 -7.42
CA ILE A 117 -6.50 -13.99 -6.00
C ILE A 117 -7.53 -14.95 -5.41
N THR A 118 -8.16 -15.80 -6.21
CA THR A 118 -9.32 -16.61 -5.76
C THR A 118 -8.96 -17.49 -4.56
N ASP A 119 -7.89 -18.24 -4.62
CA ASP A 119 -7.47 -19.16 -3.54
C ASP A 119 -7.01 -18.41 -2.27
N TYR A 120 -6.48 -17.18 -2.45
CA TYR A 120 -6.19 -16.29 -1.33
C TYR A 120 -7.49 -15.84 -0.66
N LEU A 121 -8.51 -15.46 -1.43
CA LEU A 121 -9.80 -15.01 -0.88
C LEU A 121 -10.46 -16.08 -0.02
N ASP A 122 -10.39 -17.34 -0.44
CA ASP A 122 -10.86 -18.48 0.35
C ASP A 122 -10.15 -18.53 1.71
N SER A 123 -8.82 -18.50 1.71
CA SER A 123 -8.01 -18.53 2.94
C SER A 123 -8.25 -17.31 3.82
N ARG A 124 -8.36 -16.11 3.23
CA ARG A 124 -8.69 -14.88 3.95
C ARG A 124 -10.04 -14.99 4.65
N ASN A 125 -11.06 -15.55 3.98
CA ASN A 125 -12.41 -15.67 4.51
C ASN A 125 -12.50 -16.70 5.65
N GLU A 126 -11.55 -17.60 5.79
CA GLU A 126 -11.40 -18.47 6.97
C GLU A 126 -11.02 -17.67 8.22
N HIS A 127 -10.16 -16.65 8.08
CA HIS A 127 -9.58 -15.86 9.17
C HIS A 127 -10.32 -14.54 9.46
N ILE A 128 -10.85 -13.90 8.43
CA ILE A 128 -11.44 -12.56 8.52
C ILE A 128 -12.93 -12.62 8.15
N LYS A 129 -13.79 -12.26 9.10
CA LYS A 129 -15.25 -12.27 8.95
C LYS A 129 -15.79 -10.89 8.60
N GLU A 130 -17.10 -10.82 8.30
CA GLU A 130 -17.78 -9.55 8.06
C GLU A 130 -17.94 -8.72 9.36
N PRO A 131 -17.85 -7.40 9.28
CA PRO A 131 -17.45 -6.62 8.10
C PRO A 131 -15.96 -6.75 7.82
N ARG A 132 -15.60 -7.09 6.58
CA ARG A 132 -14.20 -7.25 6.19
C ARG A 132 -13.49 -5.89 6.08
N PRO A 133 -12.16 -5.83 6.32
CA PRO A 133 -11.40 -4.59 6.17
C PRO A 133 -11.44 -4.05 4.74
N ALA A 134 -11.19 -2.77 4.61
CA ALA A 134 -10.87 -2.15 3.32
C ALA A 134 -9.63 -2.82 2.73
N SER A 135 -9.71 -3.26 1.49
CA SER A 135 -8.74 -4.16 0.86
C SER A 135 -8.11 -3.53 -0.39
N THR A 136 -6.83 -3.79 -0.59
CA THR A 136 -6.07 -3.38 -1.77
C THR A 136 -5.17 -4.54 -2.18
N GLY A 137 -5.31 -5.02 -3.41
CA GLY A 137 -4.54 -6.15 -3.95
C GLY A 137 -3.75 -5.77 -5.19
N MET A 138 -2.42 -5.88 -5.12
CA MET A 138 -1.50 -5.40 -6.14
C MET A 138 -0.62 -6.50 -6.71
N GLY A 139 -0.37 -6.43 -8.02
CA GLY A 139 0.64 -7.21 -8.69
C GLY A 139 2.02 -6.55 -8.58
N ILE A 140 3.02 -7.38 -8.27
CA ILE A 140 4.43 -7.00 -8.18
C ILE A 140 5.29 -8.03 -8.93
N LYS A 141 6.56 -7.71 -9.14
CA LYS A 141 7.47 -8.64 -9.82
C LYS A 141 7.89 -9.81 -8.94
N GLU A 142 8.36 -9.51 -7.74
CA GLU A 142 8.90 -10.52 -6.82
C GLU A 142 8.83 -10.05 -5.36
N LEU A 143 8.87 -10.99 -4.46
CA LEU A 143 8.97 -10.82 -3.02
C LEU A 143 10.37 -11.15 -2.52
N LEU A 144 10.72 -10.75 -1.29
CA LEU A 144 12.07 -10.89 -0.76
C LEU A 144 12.50 -12.36 -0.52
N VAL A 145 11.54 -13.25 -0.32
CA VAL A 145 11.83 -14.69 -0.18
C VAL A 145 11.44 -15.37 -1.48
N ARG A 146 12.41 -16.03 -2.08
CA ARG A 146 12.24 -16.74 -3.35
C ARG A 146 11.10 -17.76 -3.27
N ASP A 147 10.33 -17.87 -4.35
CA ASP A 147 9.20 -18.79 -4.51
C ASP A 147 7.98 -18.50 -3.59
N THR A 148 8.02 -17.41 -2.81
CA THR A 148 6.81 -16.85 -2.21
C THR A 148 6.04 -16.04 -3.25
N ILE A 149 4.72 -16.18 -3.27
CA ILE A 149 3.85 -15.57 -4.30
C ILE A 149 2.82 -14.61 -3.73
N VAL A 150 2.75 -14.50 -2.43
CA VAL A 150 1.86 -13.56 -1.73
C VAL A 150 2.50 -13.06 -0.44
N GLU A 151 2.37 -11.75 -0.18
CA GLU A 151 2.69 -11.09 1.08
C GLU A 151 1.48 -10.28 1.54
N VAL A 152 1.24 -10.22 2.85
CA VAL A 152 0.10 -9.51 3.42
C VAL A 152 0.54 -8.66 4.60
N ASP A 153 0.12 -7.40 4.63
CA ASP A 153 0.25 -6.51 5.77
C ASP A 153 -1.10 -5.89 6.16
N LEU A 154 -1.25 -5.50 7.43
CA LEU A 154 -2.51 -5.02 7.97
C LEU A 154 -2.34 -3.82 8.89
N MET A 155 -3.45 -3.07 9.02
CA MET A 155 -3.68 -2.15 10.12
C MET A 155 -4.95 -2.53 10.87
N LEU A 156 -4.87 -2.48 12.20
CA LEU A 156 -5.98 -2.77 13.10
C LEU A 156 -6.13 -1.61 14.10
N ILE A 157 -7.34 -1.41 14.61
CA ILE A 157 -7.65 -0.42 15.65
C ILE A 157 -8.31 -1.13 16.80
N GLU A 158 -7.83 -0.90 18.05
CA GLU A 158 -8.26 -1.62 19.25
C GLU A 158 -9.66 -1.19 19.72
N ASP A 159 -9.88 0.12 19.78
CA ASP A 159 -11.10 0.69 20.36
C ASP A 159 -12.25 0.79 19.35
N GLY A 160 -13.49 0.51 19.82
CA GLY A 160 -14.71 0.64 19.05
C GLY A 160 -15.12 -0.60 18.28
N GLU A 161 -16.17 -0.47 17.49
CA GLU A 161 -16.66 -1.51 16.58
C GLU A 161 -16.45 -1.09 15.13
N SER A 162 -16.14 -2.05 14.29
CA SER A 162 -16.01 -1.84 12.85
C SER A 162 -17.40 -1.83 12.20
N VAL A 163 -17.68 -0.79 11.42
CA VAL A 163 -18.91 -0.66 10.62
C VAL A 163 -18.53 -0.67 9.16
N GLY A 164 -18.94 -1.70 8.45
CA GLY A 164 -18.79 -1.80 7.00
C GLY A 164 -19.95 -1.09 6.29
N PHE A 165 -19.64 -0.39 5.22
CA PHE A 165 -20.63 0.30 4.40
C PHE A 165 -20.83 -0.46 3.09
N PRO A 166 -22.08 -0.69 2.67
CA PRO A 166 -22.38 -1.26 1.37
C PRO A 166 -22.02 -0.26 0.26
N VAL A 167 -21.90 -0.79 -0.93
CA VAL A 167 -21.76 0.04 -2.14
C VAL A 167 -23.02 0.90 -2.31
N PRO A 168 -22.89 2.22 -2.49
CA PRO A 168 -24.04 3.06 -2.77
C PRO A 168 -24.63 2.80 -4.16
N ASP A 169 -25.90 3.15 -4.34
CA ASP A 169 -26.60 3.02 -5.62
C ASP A 169 -25.83 3.68 -6.76
N GLY A 170 -25.73 2.98 -7.88
CA GLY A 170 -25.03 3.44 -9.08
C GLY A 170 -23.52 3.23 -9.08
N VAL A 171 -22.92 2.78 -7.97
CA VAL A 171 -21.52 2.37 -7.90
C VAL A 171 -21.42 0.85 -8.09
N PRO A 172 -20.52 0.35 -8.94
CA PRO A 172 -20.35 -1.08 -9.14
C PRO A 172 -19.85 -1.79 -7.88
N SER A 173 -20.44 -2.95 -7.57
CA SER A 173 -20.05 -3.76 -6.41
C SER A 173 -18.68 -4.42 -6.62
N PRO A 174 -17.83 -4.50 -5.58
CA PRO A 174 -16.55 -5.20 -5.67
C PRO A 174 -16.77 -6.72 -5.78
N LEU A 175 -15.93 -7.40 -6.54
CA LEU A 175 -16.01 -8.85 -6.71
C LEU A 175 -15.32 -9.62 -5.58
N ALA A 176 -14.29 -9.04 -4.96
CA ALA A 176 -13.44 -9.73 -4.00
C ALA A 176 -14.00 -9.76 -2.55
N GLY A 177 -15.27 -9.38 -2.35
CA GLY A 177 -15.96 -9.49 -1.06
C GLY A 177 -15.25 -8.77 0.08
N TYR A 178 -14.80 -7.54 -0.12
CA TYR A 178 -14.31 -6.62 0.91
C TYR A 178 -15.34 -5.52 1.19
N SER A 179 -15.17 -4.77 2.27
CA SER A 179 -15.99 -3.57 2.51
C SER A 179 -15.44 -2.41 1.67
N PRO A 180 -16.24 -1.80 0.78
CA PRO A 180 -15.82 -0.61 0.03
C PRO A 180 -15.37 0.53 0.94
N ALA A 181 -16.03 0.66 2.08
CA ALA A 181 -15.61 1.49 3.20
C ALA A 181 -15.82 0.76 4.52
N ILE A 182 -14.90 0.97 5.46
CA ILE A 182 -15.03 0.54 6.85
C ILE A 182 -14.73 1.72 7.76
N ARG A 183 -15.61 1.95 8.73
CA ARG A 183 -15.41 2.95 9.78
C ARG A 183 -15.07 2.26 11.10
N ARG A 184 -14.11 2.82 11.82
CA ARG A 184 -13.85 2.49 13.22
C ARG A 184 -13.49 3.75 13.99
N GLY A 185 -14.36 4.13 14.93
CA GLY A 185 -14.24 5.38 15.67
C GLY A 185 -14.21 6.61 14.75
N ASP A 186 -13.16 7.40 14.86
CA ASP A 186 -12.93 8.63 14.09
C ASP A 186 -12.44 8.39 12.66
N TRP A 187 -12.17 7.14 12.27
CA TRP A 187 -11.48 6.80 11.03
C TRP A 187 -12.38 6.08 10.05
N VAL A 188 -12.23 6.40 8.78
CA VAL A 188 -12.86 5.72 7.65
C VAL A 188 -11.77 5.29 6.67
N PHE A 189 -11.79 4.04 6.28
CA PHE A 189 -10.87 3.45 5.30
C PHE A 189 -11.65 3.02 4.07
N LEU A 190 -11.31 3.58 2.92
CA LEU A 190 -11.86 3.17 1.64
C LEU A 190 -10.91 2.16 1.00
N ALA A 191 -11.47 1.09 0.50
CA ALA A 191 -10.73 0.07 -0.26
C ALA A 191 -10.10 0.65 -1.53
N GLY A 192 -9.15 -0.07 -2.10
CA GLY A 192 -8.63 0.23 -3.42
C GLY A 192 -9.73 0.12 -4.46
N GLU A 193 -9.98 1.22 -5.18
CA GLU A 193 -10.96 1.28 -6.24
C GLU A 193 -10.27 1.46 -7.60
N ILE A 194 -10.72 0.68 -8.58
CA ILE A 194 -10.26 0.68 -9.96
C ILE A 194 -11.38 1.15 -10.91
N PRO A 195 -11.05 1.59 -12.13
CA PRO A 195 -12.01 2.21 -13.05
C PRO A 195 -12.90 1.19 -13.80
N VAL A 196 -13.43 0.19 -13.09
CA VAL A 196 -14.22 -0.90 -13.67
C VAL A 196 -15.67 -0.84 -13.20
N ASP A 197 -16.60 -1.34 -14.04
CA ASP A 197 -18.01 -1.49 -13.68
C ASP A 197 -18.47 -2.95 -13.65
N TRP A 198 -17.58 -3.87 -13.99
CA TRP A 198 -17.79 -5.31 -13.98
C TRP A 198 -18.99 -5.78 -14.82
N LYS A 199 -19.47 -4.98 -15.77
CA LYS A 199 -20.59 -5.34 -16.65
C LYS A 199 -20.20 -6.25 -17.80
N GLY A 200 -18.90 -6.51 -17.98
CA GLY A 200 -18.41 -7.47 -18.96
C GLY A 200 -18.76 -8.90 -18.59
N ASP A 201 -18.67 -9.81 -19.57
CA ASP A 201 -18.93 -11.23 -19.37
C ASP A 201 -17.80 -11.88 -18.55
N PHE A 202 -18.03 -11.99 -17.25
CA PHE A 202 -17.09 -12.57 -16.29
C PHE A 202 -16.94 -14.10 -16.39
N GLY A 203 -17.78 -14.75 -17.19
CA GLY A 203 -17.81 -16.21 -17.31
C GLY A 203 -16.75 -16.79 -18.24
N SER A 204 -16.02 -15.95 -18.98
CA SER A 204 -15.01 -16.39 -19.93
C SER A 204 -13.61 -16.09 -19.42
N PRO A 205 -12.66 -17.07 -19.45
CA PRO A 205 -11.25 -16.78 -19.19
C PRO A 205 -10.65 -15.71 -20.10
N THR A 206 -11.24 -15.50 -21.28
CA THR A 206 -10.87 -14.44 -22.23
C THR A 206 -11.43 -13.06 -21.86
N SER A 207 -12.46 -12.99 -21.00
CA SER A 207 -13.02 -11.71 -20.54
C SER A 207 -12.22 -11.09 -19.38
N TYR A 208 -11.35 -11.86 -18.74
CA TYR A 208 -10.44 -11.33 -17.75
C TYR A 208 -9.44 -10.41 -18.44
N GLY A 209 -9.88 -9.20 -18.52
CA GLY A 209 -9.03 -8.21 -19.00
C GLY A 209 -9.34 -7.71 -20.39
N GLU A 210 -10.44 -8.03 -20.97
CA GLU A 210 -10.93 -7.30 -22.15
C GLU A 210 -11.27 -5.84 -21.76
N PRO A 211 -11.19 -4.89 -22.71
CA PRO A 211 -11.58 -3.50 -22.48
C PRO A 211 -12.99 -3.33 -21.90
N SER A 212 -13.82 -4.37 -22.00
CA SER A 212 -15.16 -4.44 -21.40
C SER A 212 -15.17 -4.43 -19.86
N ALA A 213 -14.07 -4.71 -19.17
CA ALA A 213 -14.00 -4.59 -17.72
C ALA A 213 -14.00 -3.12 -17.24
N LEU A 214 -13.46 -2.22 -18.03
CA LEU A 214 -13.50 -0.79 -17.76
C LEU A 214 -14.92 -0.24 -17.90
N ALA A 215 -15.30 0.64 -16.97
CA ALA A 215 -16.52 1.42 -17.10
C ALA A 215 -16.52 2.25 -18.40
N VAL A 216 -17.68 2.43 -19.01
CA VAL A 216 -17.78 3.20 -20.27
C VAL A 216 -17.25 4.61 -20.09
N GLU A 217 -17.51 5.23 -18.94
CA GLU A 217 -17.06 6.56 -18.57
C GLU A 217 -15.55 6.65 -18.39
N ALA A 218 -14.90 5.54 -18.08
CA ALA A 218 -13.46 5.42 -17.91
C ALA A 218 -12.70 5.14 -19.21
N ARG A 219 -13.42 4.94 -20.32
CA ARG A 219 -12.83 4.65 -21.63
C ARG A 219 -12.56 5.91 -22.42
N THR A 220 -11.48 5.89 -23.21
CA THR A 220 -11.29 6.85 -24.30
C THR A 220 -12.01 6.38 -25.55
N ASN A 221 -12.57 7.31 -26.32
CA ASN A 221 -13.13 6.98 -27.61
C ASN A 221 -11.99 6.84 -28.64
N PRO A 222 -11.79 5.64 -29.23
CA PRO A 222 -10.70 5.42 -30.18
C PRO A 222 -10.84 6.21 -31.49
N TYR A 223 -12.03 6.75 -31.77
CA TYR A 223 -12.28 7.58 -32.97
C TYR A 223 -12.08 9.08 -32.71
N VAL A 224 -11.78 9.46 -31.46
CA VAL A 224 -11.56 10.85 -31.07
C VAL A 224 -10.21 10.93 -30.41
N TRP A 225 -9.26 11.64 -31.02
CA TRP A 225 -7.88 11.78 -30.51
C TRP A 225 -7.76 12.68 -29.27
N TYR A 226 -8.84 12.86 -28.53
CA TYR A 226 -8.85 13.68 -27.33
C TYR A 226 -9.10 12.83 -26.08
N GLY A 227 -8.29 13.08 -25.11
CA GLY A 227 -8.38 12.48 -23.79
C GLY A 227 -7.33 11.39 -23.58
N SER A 228 -6.74 11.45 -22.43
CA SER A 228 -5.80 10.47 -21.95
C SER A 228 -6.58 9.34 -21.25
N PRO A 229 -6.27 8.05 -21.50
CA PRO A 229 -6.87 6.94 -20.77
C PRO A 229 -6.74 7.11 -19.26
N ILE A 230 -5.57 7.51 -18.77
CA ILE A 230 -5.33 7.72 -17.34
C ILE A 230 -6.20 8.83 -16.75
N GLU A 231 -6.43 9.93 -17.47
CA GLU A 231 -7.30 11.00 -16.96
C GLU A 231 -8.76 10.53 -16.82
N LYS A 232 -9.27 9.79 -17.80
CA LYS A 232 -10.62 9.21 -17.75
C LYS A 232 -10.76 8.22 -16.60
N GLN A 233 -9.78 7.37 -16.45
CA GLN A 233 -9.78 6.34 -15.42
C GLN A 233 -9.64 6.94 -14.01
N THR A 234 -8.77 7.94 -13.84
CA THR A 234 -8.61 8.64 -12.55
C THR A 234 -9.87 9.40 -12.17
N GLU A 235 -10.50 10.09 -13.14
CA GLU A 235 -11.76 10.82 -12.92
C GLU A 235 -12.86 9.87 -12.42
N TYR A 236 -13.04 8.73 -13.10
CA TYR A 236 -14.05 7.75 -12.72
C TYR A 236 -13.76 7.10 -11.35
N THR A 237 -12.49 6.78 -11.08
CA THR A 237 -12.09 6.19 -9.81
C THR A 237 -12.34 7.15 -8.64
N LEU A 238 -11.99 8.43 -8.78
CA LEU A 238 -12.24 9.44 -7.76
C LEU A 238 -13.73 9.73 -7.59
N TRP A 239 -14.51 9.69 -8.67
CA TRP A 239 -15.97 9.75 -8.59
C TRP A 239 -16.55 8.61 -7.75
N LYS A 240 -16.10 7.36 -7.98
CA LYS A 240 -16.49 6.19 -7.17
C LYS A 240 -16.17 6.41 -5.69
N LEU A 241 -14.92 6.78 -5.41
CA LEU A 241 -14.45 7.02 -4.04
C LEU A 241 -15.23 8.14 -3.36
N ALA A 242 -15.58 9.21 -4.08
CA ALA A 242 -16.42 10.28 -3.53
C ALA A 242 -17.81 9.77 -3.12
N LYS A 243 -18.44 8.93 -3.95
CA LYS A 243 -19.73 8.32 -3.65
C LYS A 243 -19.67 7.37 -2.46
N ILE A 244 -18.63 6.56 -2.38
CA ILE A 244 -18.40 5.65 -1.26
C ILE A 244 -18.14 6.44 0.03
N ALA A 245 -17.34 7.51 -0.02
CA ALA A 245 -17.07 8.39 1.12
C ALA A 245 -18.35 9.06 1.63
N GLU A 246 -19.19 9.58 0.73
CA GLU A 246 -20.48 10.18 1.05
C GLU A 246 -21.40 9.17 1.76
N ALA A 247 -21.50 7.93 1.24
CA ALA A 247 -22.28 6.85 1.85
C ALA A 247 -21.74 6.44 3.23
N ALA A 248 -20.42 6.56 3.45
CA ALA A 248 -19.76 6.30 4.72
C ALA A 248 -19.81 7.50 5.70
N GLY A 249 -20.52 8.57 5.35
CA GLY A 249 -20.72 9.76 6.21
C GLY A 249 -19.47 10.65 6.31
N THR A 250 -18.67 10.73 5.24
CA THR A 250 -17.49 11.60 5.15
C THR A 250 -17.38 12.21 3.73
N SER A 251 -16.31 12.92 3.43
CA SER A 251 -16.07 13.56 2.14
C SER A 251 -14.59 13.64 1.81
N LEU A 252 -14.24 13.78 0.53
CA LEU A 252 -12.85 13.71 0.07
C LEU A 252 -11.90 14.73 0.73
N ASP A 253 -12.39 15.89 1.15
CA ASP A 253 -11.61 16.89 1.89
C ASP A 253 -11.15 16.40 3.27
N ARG A 254 -11.82 15.36 3.83
CA ARG A 254 -11.43 14.69 5.07
C ARG A 254 -10.36 13.63 4.88
N THR A 255 -9.84 13.44 3.66
CA THR A 255 -8.77 12.47 3.39
C THR A 255 -7.46 12.92 4.02
N VAL A 256 -6.82 12.05 4.79
CA VAL A 256 -5.51 12.29 5.41
C VAL A 256 -4.39 11.64 4.64
N LYS A 257 -4.64 10.46 4.06
CA LYS A 257 -3.67 9.70 3.27
C LYS A 257 -4.33 9.07 2.05
N ALA A 258 -3.63 9.10 0.93
CA ALA A 258 -4.01 8.41 -0.29
C ALA A 258 -2.85 7.54 -0.80
N ASP A 259 -3.17 6.28 -1.10
CA ASP A 259 -2.29 5.39 -1.85
C ASP A 259 -2.81 5.31 -3.28
N VAL A 260 -2.00 5.75 -4.23
CA VAL A 260 -2.31 5.78 -5.66
C VAL A 260 -1.37 4.81 -6.37
N TYR A 261 -1.92 3.84 -7.05
CA TYR A 261 -1.17 2.85 -7.80
C TYR A 261 -1.36 3.12 -9.28
N ILE A 262 -0.26 3.22 -10.04
CA ILE A 262 -0.28 3.50 -11.48
C ILE A 262 0.48 2.41 -12.25
N GLY A 263 -0.09 1.95 -13.36
CA GLY A 263 0.49 0.88 -14.16
C GLY A 263 1.72 1.28 -14.98
N ASP A 264 1.86 2.58 -15.23
CA ASP A 264 2.95 3.15 -16.01
C ASP A 264 3.35 4.50 -15.43
N PRO A 265 4.63 4.73 -15.06
CA PRO A 265 5.08 6.04 -14.58
C PRO A 265 4.78 7.21 -15.53
N SER A 266 4.67 6.98 -16.82
CA SER A 266 4.28 8.00 -17.80
C SER A 266 2.85 8.52 -17.63
N ASP A 267 2.01 7.80 -16.91
CA ASP A 267 0.65 8.19 -16.55
C ASP A 267 0.59 9.25 -15.43
N TYR A 268 1.72 9.52 -14.77
CA TYR A 268 1.77 10.40 -13.61
C TYR A 268 1.15 11.78 -13.88
N ASP A 269 1.56 12.44 -14.95
CA ASP A 269 1.08 13.79 -15.29
C ASP A 269 -0.43 13.83 -15.58
N GLY A 270 -0.95 12.81 -16.25
CA GLY A 270 -2.39 12.70 -16.53
C GLY A 270 -3.20 12.50 -15.27
N MET A 271 -2.76 11.60 -14.41
CA MET A 271 -3.34 11.37 -13.10
C MET A 271 -3.28 12.65 -12.25
N GLU A 272 -2.13 13.33 -12.21
CA GLU A 272 -1.91 14.56 -11.44
C GLU A 272 -2.83 15.72 -11.87
N ARG A 273 -3.10 15.87 -13.17
CA ARG A 273 -4.07 16.89 -13.64
C ARG A 273 -5.48 16.66 -13.10
N VAL A 274 -5.90 15.39 -13.00
CA VAL A 274 -7.19 15.03 -12.42
C VAL A 274 -7.17 15.23 -10.90
N TRP A 275 -6.12 14.74 -10.25
CA TRP A 275 -5.93 14.87 -8.82
C TRP A 275 -6.08 16.30 -8.32
N LYS A 276 -5.44 17.27 -8.98
CA LYS A 276 -5.55 18.72 -8.66
C LYS A 276 -6.97 19.26 -8.73
N ARG A 277 -7.82 18.71 -9.60
CA ARG A 277 -9.22 19.14 -9.71
C ARG A 277 -10.06 18.61 -8.55
N TRP A 278 -9.78 17.38 -8.11
CA TRP A 278 -10.52 16.75 -7.02
C TRP A 278 -10.06 17.18 -5.63
N PHE A 279 -8.80 17.55 -5.49
CA PHE A 279 -8.20 18.04 -4.24
C PHE A 279 -7.62 19.45 -4.43
N PRO A 280 -8.45 20.46 -4.75
CA PRO A 280 -7.95 21.81 -5.09
C PRO A 280 -7.31 22.54 -3.91
N LYS A 281 -7.67 22.16 -2.67
CA LYS A 281 -7.19 22.73 -1.41
C LYS A 281 -6.85 21.61 -0.44
N ASP A 282 -5.84 21.84 0.38
CA ASP A 282 -5.45 20.94 1.47
C ASP A 282 -5.41 19.45 1.04
N PRO A 283 -4.64 19.09 0.01
CA PRO A 283 -4.57 17.71 -0.46
C PRO A 283 -4.10 16.78 0.66
N PRO A 284 -4.43 15.47 0.63
CA PRO A 284 -3.90 14.51 1.58
C PRO A 284 -2.41 14.25 1.36
N ALA A 285 -1.74 13.67 2.35
CA ALA A 285 -0.48 12.98 2.11
C ALA A 285 -0.71 11.87 1.09
N ARG A 286 0.18 11.73 0.11
CA ARG A 286 -0.01 10.80 -1.00
C ARG A 286 1.26 10.02 -1.31
N CYS A 287 1.08 8.74 -1.62
CA CYS A 287 2.12 7.91 -2.20
C CYS A 287 1.66 7.42 -3.58
N VAL A 288 2.48 7.62 -4.62
CA VAL A 288 2.20 7.15 -5.98
C VAL A 288 3.17 6.01 -6.30
N ILE A 289 2.62 4.81 -6.43
CA ILE A 289 3.35 3.55 -6.47
C ILE A 289 3.15 2.92 -7.85
N PRO A 290 4.21 2.71 -8.64
CA PRO A 290 4.14 1.85 -9.82
C PRO A 290 3.79 0.40 -9.44
N TYR A 291 3.06 -0.31 -10.30
CA TYR A 291 2.67 -1.70 -10.06
C TYR A 291 2.72 -2.53 -11.36
N MET A 292 2.59 -3.86 -11.22
CA MET A 292 2.65 -4.80 -12.35
C MET A 292 1.37 -5.62 -12.53
N GLY A 293 0.23 -5.04 -12.40
CA GLY A 293 -1.05 -5.71 -12.65
C GLY A 293 -2.09 -5.42 -11.60
N LEU A 294 -3.28 -5.13 -12.06
CA LEU A 294 -4.49 -4.95 -11.28
C LEU A 294 -5.50 -6.05 -11.61
N GLY A 295 -6.51 -6.18 -10.76
CA GLY A 295 -7.59 -7.14 -10.94
C GLY A 295 -8.47 -6.90 -12.17
N GLY A 296 -8.37 -5.75 -12.83
CA GLY A 296 -9.12 -5.40 -14.03
C GLY A 296 -8.22 -5.05 -15.21
N LYS A 297 -8.30 -5.80 -16.30
CA LYS A 297 -7.51 -5.54 -17.52
C LYS A 297 -7.82 -4.18 -18.10
N GLY A 298 -6.75 -3.49 -18.51
CA GLY A 298 -6.82 -2.13 -19.01
C GLY A 298 -6.90 -1.07 -17.91
N SER A 299 -7.05 -1.47 -16.62
CA SER A 299 -6.98 -0.54 -15.50
C SER A 299 -5.56 -0.02 -15.33
N ARG A 300 -5.40 1.29 -15.37
CA ARG A 300 -4.12 2.01 -15.26
C ARG A 300 -3.92 2.65 -13.88
N VAL A 301 -4.97 2.69 -13.06
CA VAL A 301 -4.95 3.33 -11.74
C VAL A 301 -5.82 2.56 -10.75
N GLU A 302 -5.34 2.50 -9.51
CA GLU A 302 -6.12 2.15 -8.33
C GLU A 302 -5.85 3.19 -7.25
N ILE A 303 -6.88 3.57 -6.49
CA ILE A 303 -6.75 4.57 -5.43
C ILE A 303 -7.43 4.06 -4.17
N ALA A 304 -6.73 4.14 -3.04
CA ALA A 304 -7.22 3.80 -1.73
C ALA A 304 -7.04 4.98 -0.78
N LEU A 305 -8.02 5.20 0.12
CA LEU A 305 -8.03 6.38 0.98
C LEU A 305 -8.13 6.02 2.46
N THR A 306 -7.41 6.78 3.30
CA THR A 306 -7.60 6.84 4.75
C THR A 306 -8.13 8.23 5.09
N MET A 307 -9.25 8.29 5.82
CA MET A 307 -10.03 9.50 6.01
C MET A 307 -10.45 9.65 7.47
N LEU A 308 -10.81 10.86 7.84
CA LEU A 308 -11.54 11.12 9.08
C LEU A 308 -13.05 11.02 8.84
N ALA A 309 -13.78 10.45 9.79
CA ALA A 309 -15.24 10.44 9.76
C ALA A 309 -15.79 11.88 9.77
N GLY A 310 -16.93 12.11 9.13
CA GLY A 310 -17.49 13.46 9.00
C GLY A 310 -17.88 14.11 10.33
N ASP A 311 -18.24 13.30 11.34
CA ASP A 311 -18.56 13.73 12.70
C ASP A 311 -17.36 13.71 13.67
N SER A 312 -16.18 13.26 13.20
CA SER A 312 -14.95 13.26 13.99
C SER A 312 -14.52 14.67 14.36
N LYS A 313 -14.05 14.81 15.61
CA LYS A 313 -13.45 16.06 16.13
C LYS A 313 -11.95 16.17 15.82
N LEU A 314 -11.36 15.12 15.28
CA LEU A 314 -9.97 15.18 14.86
C LEU A 314 -9.80 16.16 13.69
N GLU A 315 -8.73 16.92 13.75
CA GLU A 315 -8.37 17.88 12.71
C GLU A 315 -7.26 17.29 11.81
N LYS A 316 -7.35 17.59 10.53
CA LYS A 316 -6.32 17.37 9.56
C LYS A 316 -5.37 18.56 9.57
N ARG A 317 -4.09 18.34 9.89
CA ARG A 317 -3.07 19.39 9.92
C ARG A 317 -1.96 19.08 8.92
N THR A 318 -1.79 19.95 7.95
CA THR A 318 -0.69 19.90 6.97
C THR A 318 0.63 20.27 7.62
N ILE A 319 1.68 19.50 7.36
CA ILE A 319 3.04 19.72 7.88
C ILE A 319 3.94 20.15 6.73
N HIS A 320 4.68 21.22 6.99
CA HIS A 320 5.73 21.74 6.09
C HIS A 320 6.99 22.11 6.86
N THR A 321 8.14 21.91 6.21
CA THR A 321 9.44 22.39 6.67
C THR A 321 10.32 22.75 5.48
N ASP A 322 11.09 23.84 5.60
CA ASP A 322 12.08 24.21 4.57
C ASP A 322 13.39 23.40 4.70
N ARG A 323 13.47 22.50 5.69
CA ARG A 323 14.62 21.59 5.91
C ARG A 323 14.55 20.31 5.09
N ALA A 324 13.47 20.10 4.35
CA ALA A 324 13.30 19.03 3.41
C ALA A 324 12.71 19.60 2.10
N PRO A 325 12.96 18.99 0.94
CA PRO A 325 12.38 19.44 -0.33
C PRO A 325 10.87 19.51 -0.26
N ARG A 326 10.29 20.48 -0.93
CA ARG A 326 8.84 20.48 -1.19
C ARG A 326 8.50 19.32 -2.12
N PRO A 327 7.34 18.68 -1.97
CA PRO A 327 6.89 17.71 -2.95
C PRO A 327 6.84 18.31 -4.35
N PHE A 328 7.26 17.53 -5.34
CA PHE A 328 7.24 17.94 -6.75
C PHE A 328 5.84 17.85 -7.37
N SER A 329 4.88 17.36 -6.62
CA SER A 329 3.49 17.19 -7.04
C SER A 329 2.52 17.77 -6.00
N HIS A 330 1.20 17.61 -6.24
CA HIS A 330 0.16 18.27 -5.45
C HIS A 330 -0.18 17.47 -4.18
N GLU A 331 0.73 17.48 -3.24
CA GLU A 331 0.57 16.96 -1.89
C GLU A 331 1.41 17.75 -0.89
N PRO A 332 1.12 17.70 0.43
CA PRO A 332 1.99 18.22 1.48
C PRO A 332 3.17 17.26 1.73
N GLN A 333 4.18 17.70 2.51
CA GLN A 333 5.24 16.78 2.97
C GLN A 333 4.68 15.70 3.90
N ALA A 334 3.70 16.05 4.74
CA ALA A 334 2.96 15.11 5.58
C ALA A 334 1.64 15.73 6.07
N VAL A 335 0.74 14.87 6.56
CA VAL A 335 -0.50 15.24 7.25
C VAL A 335 -0.50 14.61 8.63
N LYS A 336 -0.69 15.44 9.68
CA LYS A 336 -0.98 14.96 11.03
C LYS A 336 -2.48 14.87 11.24
N ALA A 337 -2.96 13.76 11.81
CA ALA A 337 -4.31 13.59 12.28
C ALA A 337 -4.33 12.62 13.47
N GLY A 338 -5.01 12.99 14.57
CA GLY A 338 -4.93 12.24 15.82
C GLY A 338 -3.48 12.06 16.26
N ASP A 339 -3.16 10.86 16.74
CA ASP A 339 -1.82 10.49 17.22
C ASP A 339 -0.85 10.08 16.10
N PHE A 340 -1.18 10.34 14.82
CA PHE A 340 -0.36 9.86 13.70
C PHE A 340 0.02 10.96 12.71
N LEU A 341 1.22 10.78 12.16
CA LEU A 341 1.76 11.54 11.04
C LEU A 341 1.83 10.63 9.82
N PHE A 342 1.07 10.97 8.79
CA PHE A 342 1.07 10.31 7.49
C PHE A 342 2.01 11.07 6.56
N LEU A 343 3.14 10.47 6.20
CA LEU A 343 4.08 11.11 5.28
C LEU A 343 3.61 10.91 3.83
N SER A 344 3.82 11.92 2.99
CA SER A 344 3.76 11.71 1.54
C SER A 344 4.94 10.89 1.08
N GLN A 345 4.88 10.40 -0.15
CA GLN A 345 5.93 9.58 -0.73
C GLN A 345 7.33 10.12 -0.43
N GLN A 346 8.19 9.23 0.04
CA GLN A 346 9.61 9.54 0.16
C GLN A 346 10.36 8.84 -0.96
N ILE A 347 10.86 9.62 -1.87
CA ILE A 347 11.66 9.20 -3.02
C ILE A 347 12.82 10.17 -3.17
N ALA A 348 13.94 9.71 -3.71
CA ALA A 348 15.07 10.58 -3.95
C ALA A 348 14.78 11.56 -5.09
N ALA A 349 14.14 12.67 -4.77
CA ALA A 349 13.79 13.73 -5.70
C ALA A 349 13.99 15.11 -5.06
N ASP A 350 14.29 16.09 -5.88
CA ASP A 350 14.18 17.50 -5.53
C ASP A 350 12.73 18.02 -5.77
N GLU A 351 12.51 19.31 -5.53
CA GLU A 351 11.21 19.97 -5.73
C GLU A 351 10.72 20.00 -7.19
N LYS A 352 11.59 19.63 -8.14
CA LYS A 352 11.26 19.53 -9.58
C LYS A 352 11.00 18.08 -10.03
N GLY A 353 11.07 17.13 -9.12
CA GLY A 353 10.94 15.71 -9.44
C GLY A 353 12.18 15.12 -10.13
N VAL A 354 13.35 15.73 -9.93
CA VAL A 354 14.61 15.27 -10.50
C VAL A 354 15.46 14.63 -9.42
N LEU A 355 16.19 13.57 -9.78
CA LEU A 355 17.15 12.93 -8.89
C LEU A 355 18.24 13.93 -8.49
N PRO A 356 18.42 14.22 -7.17
CA PRO A 356 19.39 15.20 -6.74
C PRO A 356 20.85 14.79 -7.06
N PRO A 357 21.77 15.74 -7.25
CA PRO A 357 23.18 15.45 -7.47
C PRO A 357 23.75 14.52 -6.38
N GLY A 358 24.53 13.54 -6.77
CA GLY A 358 25.14 12.56 -5.85
C GLY A 358 24.26 11.36 -5.51
N MET A 359 22.98 11.33 -5.92
CA MET A 359 22.07 10.22 -5.61
C MET A 359 22.22 9.03 -6.57
N SER A 360 22.87 9.20 -7.70
CA SER A 360 23.22 8.09 -8.60
C SER A 360 24.43 7.28 -8.14
N ARG A 361 25.16 7.77 -7.14
CA ARG A 361 26.37 7.14 -6.63
C ARG A 361 26.69 7.63 -5.22
N ASP A 362 26.94 6.71 -4.28
CA ASP A 362 27.53 7.05 -2.99
C ASP A 362 29.05 7.23 -3.14
N PRO A 363 29.61 8.42 -2.85
CA PRO A 363 31.05 8.69 -3.04
C PRO A 363 31.99 7.82 -2.20
N ARG A 364 31.47 7.14 -1.16
CA ARG A 364 32.23 6.18 -0.35
C ARG A 364 32.52 4.85 -1.10
N TYR A 365 31.80 4.60 -2.20
CA TYR A 365 31.90 3.35 -2.97
C TYR A 365 32.30 3.66 -4.43
N PRO A 366 33.60 3.64 -4.76
CA PRO A 366 34.08 4.19 -6.03
C PRO A 366 33.73 3.39 -7.27
N TYR A 367 33.41 2.11 -7.13
CA TYR A 367 33.18 1.25 -8.31
C TYR A 367 31.71 1.14 -8.69
N TYR A 368 30.85 0.77 -7.76
CA TYR A 368 29.41 0.57 -7.99
C TYR A 368 28.57 1.75 -7.55
N GLY A 369 29.08 2.55 -6.63
CA GLY A 369 28.46 3.76 -6.16
C GLY A 369 27.27 3.57 -5.21
N GLN A 370 26.76 2.38 -5.03
CA GLN A 370 25.62 2.04 -4.14
C GLN A 370 24.53 3.11 -4.12
N PRO A 371 23.85 3.38 -5.25
CA PRO A 371 22.89 4.48 -5.35
C PRO A 371 21.71 4.33 -4.38
N ALA A 372 21.21 3.11 -4.16
CA ALA A 372 20.12 2.87 -3.24
C ALA A 372 20.46 3.23 -1.78
N ARG A 373 21.73 3.07 -1.37
CA ARG A 373 22.23 3.53 -0.06
C ARG A 373 22.23 5.06 0.04
N ALA A 374 22.75 5.75 -0.98
CA ALA A 374 22.76 7.20 -1.02
C ALA A 374 21.35 7.79 -1.00
N GLN A 375 20.44 7.21 -1.80
CA GLN A 375 19.05 7.60 -1.87
C GLN A 375 18.32 7.36 -0.56
N MET A 376 18.52 6.21 0.08
CA MET A 376 17.91 5.91 1.40
C MET A 376 18.34 6.92 2.45
N ARG A 377 19.63 7.25 2.52
CA ARG A 377 20.15 8.28 3.47
C ARG A 377 19.51 9.64 3.22
N TYR A 378 19.44 10.06 1.96
CA TYR A 378 18.79 11.32 1.57
C TYR A 378 17.32 11.35 2.02
N MET A 379 16.56 10.30 1.74
CA MET A 379 15.16 10.21 2.16
C MET A 379 15.01 10.26 3.68
N LEU A 380 15.84 9.53 4.43
CA LEU A 380 15.76 9.50 5.90
C LEU A 380 16.12 10.85 6.54
N GLN A 381 17.04 11.61 5.95
CA GLN A 381 17.29 12.98 6.39
C GLN A 381 16.08 13.89 6.21
N ASN A 382 15.38 13.77 5.07
CA ASN A 382 14.14 14.50 4.81
C ASN A 382 13.02 14.09 5.78
N VAL A 383 12.85 12.78 5.99
CA VAL A 383 11.87 12.22 6.94
C VAL A 383 12.12 12.73 8.36
N ALA A 384 13.37 12.74 8.82
CA ALA A 384 13.75 13.26 10.13
C ALA A 384 13.32 14.73 10.29
N ALA A 385 13.62 15.57 9.30
CA ALA A 385 13.23 16.99 9.31
C ALA A 385 11.71 17.20 9.32
N ILE A 386 10.95 16.37 8.57
CA ILE A 386 9.49 16.42 8.53
C ILE A 386 8.90 15.97 9.88
N CYS A 387 9.42 14.90 10.46
CA CYS A 387 9.00 14.40 11.77
C CYS A 387 9.23 15.47 12.87
N GLU A 388 10.40 16.09 12.90
CA GLU A 388 10.71 17.17 13.85
C GLU A 388 9.75 18.36 13.70
N ALA A 389 9.43 18.76 12.47
CA ALA A 389 8.46 19.84 12.21
C ALA A 389 7.04 19.48 12.66
N ALA A 390 6.70 18.21 12.70
CA ALA A 390 5.42 17.71 13.20
C ALA A 390 5.39 17.55 14.73
N GLY A 391 6.52 17.62 15.41
CA GLY A 391 6.64 17.42 16.88
C GLY A 391 6.93 15.96 17.26
N THR A 392 7.46 15.16 16.35
CA THR A 392 7.89 13.77 16.61
C THR A 392 9.33 13.55 16.14
N SER A 393 9.77 12.30 16.06
CA SER A 393 11.13 11.97 15.61
C SER A 393 11.11 10.76 14.67
N LEU A 394 12.24 10.55 13.98
CA LEU A 394 12.45 9.38 13.12
C LEU A 394 12.24 8.06 13.88
N ASP A 395 12.64 8.00 15.17
CA ASP A 395 12.49 6.80 16.01
C ASP A 395 11.02 6.39 16.25
N ASN A 396 10.08 7.29 15.99
CA ASN A 396 8.65 7.05 16.12
C ASN A 396 7.99 6.58 14.83
N ILE A 397 8.74 6.27 13.77
CA ILE A 397 8.18 5.57 12.61
C ILE A 397 7.66 4.20 13.08
N VAL A 398 6.38 3.95 12.81
CA VAL A 398 5.70 2.70 13.22
C VAL A 398 5.43 1.77 12.05
N ARG A 399 5.26 2.32 10.84
CA ARG A 399 5.03 1.55 9.61
C ARG A 399 5.92 2.06 8.47
N ARG A 400 6.50 1.11 7.75
CA ARG A 400 7.23 1.32 6.50
C ARG A 400 6.70 0.34 5.44
N ALA A 401 6.20 0.84 4.32
CA ALA A 401 6.18 0.09 3.08
C ALA A 401 7.30 0.59 2.18
N CYS A 402 8.07 -0.33 1.63
CA CYS A 402 9.25 -0.03 0.83
C CYS A 402 9.14 -0.72 -0.52
N PHE A 403 9.36 0.03 -1.56
CA PHE A 403 9.25 -0.43 -2.93
C PHE A 403 10.58 -0.23 -3.63
N HIS A 404 11.07 -1.27 -4.31
CA HIS A 404 12.25 -1.21 -5.15
C HIS A 404 11.89 -1.45 -6.60
N ASP A 405 12.55 -0.76 -7.52
CA ASP A 405 12.45 -1.03 -8.96
C ASP A 405 13.13 -2.35 -9.35
N ASP A 406 14.12 -2.78 -8.57
CA ASP A 406 14.85 -4.04 -8.76
C ASP A 406 15.34 -4.56 -7.39
N GLY A 407 15.19 -5.86 -7.15
CA GLY A 407 15.55 -6.53 -5.88
C GLY A 407 17.04 -6.43 -5.53
N LYS A 408 17.93 -6.20 -6.51
CA LYS A 408 19.37 -6.00 -6.26
C LYS A 408 19.68 -4.82 -5.34
N TRP A 409 18.78 -3.84 -5.23
CA TRP A 409 18.97 -2.65 -4.39
C TRP A 409 18.61 -2.85 -2.93
N PHE A 410 17.97 -3.99 -2.60
CA PHE A 410 17.48 -4.24 -1.26
C PHE A 410 18.57 -4.20 -0.20
N ALA A 411 19.66 -4.96 -0.39
CA ALA A 411 20.72 -5.07 0.61
C ALA A 411 21.34 -3.72 0.97
N GLU A 412 21.62 -2.89 -0.03
CA GLU A 412 22.20 -1.56 0.19
C GLU A 412 21.25 -0.63 0.95
N SER A 413 19.97 -0.67 0.59
CA SER A 413 18.97 0.19 1.19
C SER A 413 18.61 -0.22 2.62
N ILE A 414 18.51 -1.52 2.90
CA ILE A 414 18.14 -2.02 4.23
C ILE A 414 19.26 -1.84 5.24
N ASP A 415 20.53 -1.93 4.83
CA ASP A 415 21.67 -1.62 5.68
C ASP A 415 21.65 -0.16 6.14
N GLU A 416 21.41 0.76 5.20
CA GLU A 416 21.33 2.19 5.53
C GLU A 416 20.11 2.49 6.41
N TRP A 417 18.96 1.89 6.10
CA TRP A 417 17.76 1.97 6.95
C TRP A 417 18.04 1.50 8.37
N ALA A 418 18.62 0.31 8.51
CA ALA A 418 18.88 -0.32 9.82
C ALA A 418 19.78 0.55 10.72
N ALA A 419 20.74 1.25 10.11
CA ALA A 419 21.66 2.14 10.83
C ALA A 419 20.96 3.36 11.46
N HIS A 420 19.82 3.79 10.90
CA HIS A 420 19.04 4.92 11.40
C HIS A 420 18.05 4.53 12.51
N PHE A 421 17.82 3.24 12.73
CA PHE A 421 16.90 2.71 13.75
C PHE A 421 17.63 1.77 14.72
N PRO A 422 18.51 2.30 15.61
CA PRO A 422 19.25 1.45 16.56
C PRO A 422 18.37 0.84 17.65
N GLY A 423 17.23 1.48 17.97
CA GLY A 423 16.25 1.05 18.96
C GLY A 423 15.12 0.19 18.38
N LEU A 424 13.89 0.66 18.54
CA LEU A 424 12.70 0.02 18.00
C LEU A 424 12.77 0.00 16.47
N LYS A 425 12.61 -1.18 15.88
CA LYS A 425 12.54 -1.34 14.43
C LYS A 425 11.09 -1.17 13.98
N PRO A 426 10.79 -0.30 13.01
CA PRO A 426 9.44 -0.19 12.47
C PRO A 426 8.90 -1.51 11.89
N CYS A 427 7.57 -1.64 11.83
CA CYS A 427 6.95 -2.63 10.94
C CYS A 427 7.39 -2.37 9.51
N SER A 428 7.61 -3.42 8.75
CA SER A 428 8.11 -3.30 7.37
C SER A 428 7.47 -4.30 6.44
N THR A 429 7.10 -3.81 5.25
CA THR A 429 6.73 -4.60 4.09
C THR A 429 7.62 -4.14 2.94
N THR A 430 8.23 -5.05 2.20
CA THR A 430 9.15 -4.69 1.11
C THR A 430 8.82 -5.46 -0.16
N MET A 431 8.57 -4.72 -1.24
CA MET A 431 8.18 -5.25 -2.53
C MET A 431 9.15 -4.84 -3.64
N VAL A 432 9.28 -5.69 -4.64
CA VAL A 432 10.03 -5.40 -5.87
C VAL A 432 9.03 -5.21 -7.01
N LEU A 433 8.98 -4.00 -7.54
CA LEU A 433 8.00 -3.60 -8.54
C LEU A 433 8.33 -4.11 -9.95
N GLY A 434 9.64 -4.22 -10.27
CA GLY A 434 10.12 -4.69 -11.58
C GLY A 434 9.97 -3.71 -12.73
N GLY A 435 9.63 -2.47 -12.43
CA GLY A 435 9.54 -1.37 -13.37
C GLY A 435 10.12 -0.08 -12.78
N PRO A 436 10.33 0.95 -13.60
CA PRO A 436 10.96 2.19 -13.14
C PRO A 436 10.07 2.91 -12.12
N MET A 437 10.72 3.66 -11.23
CA MET A 437 10.05 4.61 -10.34
C MET A 437 9.53 5.82 -11.12
N VAL A 438 8.64 6.59 -10.49
CA VAL A 438 8.10 7.84 -11.06
C VAL A 438 9.16 8.93 -11.22
N VAL A 439 10.28 8.82 -10.53
CA VAL A 439 11.46 9.69 -10.69
C VAL A 439 12.57 8.88 -11.37
N PRO A 440 12.97 9.23 -12.60
CA PRO A 440 14.04 8.52 -13.29
C PRO A 440 15.34 8.47 -12.50
N GLY A 441 15.91 7.27 -12.34
CA GLY A 441 17.13 7.03 -11.56
C GLY A 441 16.92 6.85 -10.05
N ALA A 442 15.70 7.02 -9.54
CA ALA A 442 15.34 6.58 -8.21
C ALA A 442 15.12 5.06 -8.18
N HIS A 443 15.61 4.41 -7.12
CA HIS A 443 15.56 2.94 -6.97
C HIS A 443 14.72 2.49 -5.78
N THR A 444 14.29 3.44 -4.95
CA THR A 444 13.53 3.14 -3.74
C THR A 444 12.48 4.19 -3.50
N LEU A 445 11.29 3.75 -3.11
CA LEU A 445 10.17 4.56 -2.67
C LEU A 445 9.74 4.08 -1.29
N LEU A 446 9.50 5.01 -0.35
CA LEU A 446 8.99 4.71 0.99
C LEU A 446 7.61 5.33 1.19
N ASP A 447 6.72 4.54 1.78
CA ASP A 447 5.47 4.98 2.39
C ASP A 447 5.56 4.78 3.90
N LEU A 448 5.42 5.86 4.67
CA LEU A 448 5.73 5.89 6.10
C LEU A 448 4.59 6.46 6.93
N ILE A 449 4.38 5.87 8.11
CA ILE A 449 3.53 6.42 9.16
C ILE A 449 4.36 6.52 10.44
N ALA A 450 4.29 7.67 11.12
CA ALA A 450 4.92 7.89 12.40
C ALA A 450 3.89 8.09 13.52
N TYR A 451 4.19 7.61 14.72
CA TYR A 451 3.47 7.97 15.92
C TYR A 451 3.84 9.40 16.31
N CYS A 452 2.84 10.24 16.48
CA CYS A 452 3.00 11.67 16.70
C CYS A 452 1.87 12.18 17.64
N PRO A 453 1.88 11.78 18.93
CA PRO A 453 0.88 12.27 19.87
C PRO A 453 1.02 13.78 20.10
N ASP A 454 -0.06 14.43 20.59
CA ASP A 454 -0.04 15.84 21.01
C ASP A 454 0.72 16.04 22.31
#